data_1e92198d90e7e37415941babe088aea9
#
_entry.id   1e92198d90e7e37415941babe088aea9
#
_cell.length_a   1.000
_cell.length_b   1.000
_cell.length_c   1.000
_cell.angle_alpha   90.00
_cell.angle_beta   90.00
_cell.angle_gamma   90.00
#
_symmetry.space_group_name_H-M   'P 1'
#
loop_
_entity.id
_entity.type
_entity.pdbx_description
1 polymer ?
#
loop_
_entity_poly.entity_id
_entity_poly.type
_entity_poly.pdbx_seq_one_letter_code
_entity_poly.pdbx_strand_id
1 'polypeptide(L)'
;SSAASDVYKRQNNGWIYRWDVPHNIADLIELMGGRKNFISNLDKTFQEPLGRNKFEFYSQLPDHTGNVGQFSMANEPCLHIPYLYNYAGQPWKTQKRIRQLLKTWFRNDLMGIPGDEDGGGMSAFVVFSTLGFYPVTPGFPIYNIGSPMFEEIKITLSNGKIFEITAKGASEKNKYVQSAILNNKKWDKPWSVSYTHLRAHETTLH
;
A
#
# COMPACT_ATOMS: atom_id res chain seq x y z
N SER A 1 25.95 -5.73 11.24
CA SER A 1 26.03 -7.16 11.63
C SER A 1 24.70 -7.74 12.16
N SER A 2 23.77 -6.91 12.62
CA SER A 2 22.45 -7.41 13.07
C SER A 2 21.53 -7.84 11.93
N ALA A 3 21.66 -7.27 10.74
CA ALA A 3 20.85 -7.60 9.59
C ALA A 3 21.01 -9.05 9.10
N ALA A 4 22.16 -9.69 9.33
CA ALA A 4 22.40 -11.06 8.90
C ALA A 4 21.76 -12.12 9.81
N SER A 5 21.56 -11.83 11.10
CA SER A 5 20.91 -12.76 12.04
C SER A 5 19.39 -12.76 11.93
N ASP A 6 18.80 -11.70 11.39
CA ASP A 6 17.36 -11.57 11.25
C ASP A 6 16.80 -12.35 10.05
N VAL A 7 17.65 -12.64 9.05
CA VAL A 7 17.27 -13.40 7.84
C VAL A 7 16.85 -14.85 8.16
N TYR A 8 17.36 -15.45 9.23
CA TYR A 8 16.98 -16.82 9.64
C TYR A 8 15.73 -16.92 10.51
N LYS A 9 15.28 -15.79 11.07
CA LYS A 9 14.15 -15.77 12.02
C LYS A 9 12.93 -15.06 11.46
N ARG A 10 13.09 -14.28 10.38
CA ARG A 10 12.06 -13.45 9.76
C ARG A 10 12.24 -13.44 8.25
N GLN A 11 11.16 -13.34 7.53
CA GLN A 11 11.12 -13.44 6.07
C GLN A 11 11.83 -12.30 5.32
N ASN A 12 12.25 -11.24 6.00
CA ASN A 12 12.87 -10.08 5.36
C ASN A 12 13.91 -9.38 6.27
N ASN A 13 14.37 -8.19 5.90
CA ASN A 13 15.47 -7.46 6.50
C ASN A 13 15.02 -6.26 7.34
N GLY A 14 15.97 -5.61 8.02
CA GLY A 14 15.70 -4.44 8.88
C GLY A 14 15.17 -3.21 8.16
N TRP A 15 15.34 -3.09 6.83
CA TRP A 15 14.74 -2.01 6.04
C TRP A 15 13.22 -2.13 5.96
N ILE A 16 12.71 -3.35 6.04
CA ILE A 16 11.29 -3.66 6.02
C ILE A 16 10.73 -3.59 7.44
N TYR A 17 11.32 -4.35 8.37
CA TYR A 17 10.78 -4.45 9.72
C TYR A 17 10.83 -3.17 10.55
N ARG A 18 11.59 -2.16 10.14
CA ARG A 18 11.50 -0.82 10.75
C ARG A 18 10.12 -0.16 10.60
N TRP A 19 9.32 -0.61 9.65
CA TRP A 19 7.99 -0.11 9.36
C TRP A 19 6.88 -0.93 10.01
N ASP A 20 7.20 -2.04 10.67
CA ASP A 20 6.24 -2.98 11.28
C ASP A 20 5.64 -2.44 12.59
N VAL A 21 5.07 -1.24 12.51
CA VAL A 21 4.35 -0.55 13.58
C VAL A 21 3.02 0.01 13.01
N PRO A 22 2.20 -0.82 12.32
CA PRO A 22 0.98 -0.33 11.67
C PRO A 22 -0.06 0.18 12.68
N HIS A 23 0.03 -0.25 13.94
CA HIS A 23 -0.88 0.12 15.03
C HIS A 23 -0.65 1.54 15.57
N ASN A 24 0.55 2.13 15.39
CA ASN A 24 0.86 3.47 15.90
C ASN A 24 1.90 4.21 15.03
N ILE A 25 1.47 4.63 13.85
CA ILE A 25 2.33 5.32 12.89
C ILE A 25 2.70 6.74 13.37
N ALA A 26 1.84 7.36 14.19
CA ALA A 26 2.12 8.71 14.71
C ALA A 26 3.37 8.71 15.58
N ASP A 27 3.48 7.79 16.53
CA ASP A 27 4.65 7.66 17.40
C ASP A 27 5.89 7.23 16.60
N LEU A 28 5.72 6.37 15.59
CA LEU A 28 6.82 6.00 14.70
C LEU A 28 7.40 7.21 13.97
N ILE A 29 6.55 8.14 13.52
CA ILE A 29 6.99 9.41 12.89
C ILE A 29 7.81 10.25 13.89
N GLU A 30 7.36 10.34 15.13
CA GLU A 30 8.06 11.09 16.19
C GLU A 30 9.40 10.42 16.54
N LEU A 31 9.43 9.11 16.75
CA LEU A 31 10.64 8.34 17.04
C LEU A 31 11.68 8.43 15.91
N MET A 32 11.25 8.59 14.66
CA MET A 32 12.14 8.82 13.52
C MET A 32 12.61 10.27 13.39
N GLY A 33 12.27 11.16 14.34
CA GLY A 33 12.65 12.57 14.32
C GLY A 33 11.76 13.44 13.45
N GLY A 34 10.49 13.08 13.31
CA GLY A 34 9.45 13.85 12.64
C GLY A 34 9.25 13.50 11.16
N ARG A 35 8.23 14.12 10.57
CA ARG A 35 7.75 13.80 9.21
C ARG A 35 8.82 13.86 8.13
N LYS A 36 9.73 14.83 8.18
CA LYS A 36 10.79 15.01 7.18
C LYS A 36 11.73 13.80 7.16
N ASN A 37 12.18 13.37 8.33
CA ASN A 37 13.07 12.22 8.47
C ASN A 37 12.34 10.91 8.14
N PHE A 38 11.09 10.76 8.58
CA PHE A 38 10.24 9.64 8.23
C PHE A 38 10.10 9.46 6.71
N ILE A 39 9.75 10.54 5.98
CA ILE A 39 9.64 10.52 4.51
C ILE A 39 10.98 10.18 3.86
N SER A 40 12.09 10.77 4.34
CA SER A 40 13.42 10.49 3.82
C SER A 40 13.80 9.01 3.99
N ASN A 41 13.53 8.42 5.15
CA ASN A 41 13.74 7.00 5.39
C ASN A 41 12.85 6.11 4.52
N LEU A 42 11.59 6.52 4.34
CA LEU A 42 10.65 5.79 3.50
C LEU A 42 11.07 5.83 2.02
N ASP A 43 11.50 7.00 1.52
CA ASP A 43 12.06 7.12 0.17
C ASP A 43 13.29 6.24 -0.01
N LYS A 44 14.21 6.21 0.98
CA LYS A 44 15.41 5.35 0.97
C LYS A 44 15.05 3.86 0.89
N THR A 45 14.00 3.42 1.59
CA THR A 45 13.57 2.02 1.51
C THR A 45 13.30 1.58 0.07
N PHE A 46 12.77 2.47 -0.77
CA PHE A 46 12.51 2.21 -2.18
C PHE A 46 13.68 2.52 -3.13
N GLN A 47 14.79 3.04 -2.63
CA GLN A 47 15.94 3.47 -3.43
C GLN A 47 17.23 2.72 -3.09
N GLU A 48 17.42 2.34 -1.84
CA GLU A 48 18.66 1.74 -1.35
C GLU A 48 18.93 0.42 -2.07
N PRO A 49 20.12 0.22 -2.64
CA PRO A 49 20.49 -1.03 -3.31
C PRO A 49 20.44 -2.23 -2.37
N LEU A 50 20.16 -3.41 -2.92
CA LEU A 50 20.11 -4.66 -2.15
C LEU A 50 21.45 -5.05 -1.49
N GLY A 51 22.57 -4.43 -1.90
CA GLY A 51 23.89 -4.64 -1.32
C GLY A 51 24.56 -5.95 -1.73
N ARG A 52 23.93 -6.78 -2.53
CA ARG A 52 24.46 -8.03 -3.07
C ARG A 52 23.86 -8.34 -4.45
N ASN A 53 24.41 -9.34 -5.11
CA ASN A 53 23.89 -9.78 -6.40
C ASN A 53 22.41 -10.18 -6.27
N LYS A 54 21.61 -9.76 -7.23
CA LYS A 54 20.17 -10.03 -7.29
C LYS A 54 19.86 -11.53 -7.20
N PHE A 55 20.66 -12.38 -7.85
CA PHE A 55 20.48 -13.82 -7.81
C PHE A 55 20.80 -14.44 -6.45
N GLU A 56 21.83 -13.95 -5.76
CA GLU A 56 22.15 -14.38 -4.40
C GLU A 56 21.05 -13.98 -3.42
N PHE A 57 20.44 -12.83 -3.63
CA PHE A 57 19.34 -12.35 -2.82
C PHE A 57 18.08 -13.20 -3.01
N TYR A 58 17.68 -13.48 -4.24
CA TYR A 58 16.49 -14.26 -4.56
C TYR A 58 16.63 -15.76 -4.27
N SER A 59 17.85 -16.30 -4.21
CA SER A 59 18.07 -17.69 -3.89
C SER A 59 17.79 -18.07 -2.44
N GLN A 60 17.56 -17.08 -1.58
CA GLN A 60 17.39 -17.33 -0.15
C GLN A 60 15.93 -17.60 0.23
N LEU A 61 15.00 -16.75 -0.18
CA LEU A 61 13.58 -16.86 0.14
C LEU A 61 12.72 -16.24 -0.96
N PRO A 62 11.57 -16.83 -1.32
CA PRO A 62 10.60 -16.26 -2.27
C PRO A 62 10.17 -14.83 -1.89
N ASP A 63 9.99 -14.58 -0.58
CA ASP A 63 9.58 -13.29 -0.01
C ASP A 63 10.57 -12.15 -0.26
N HIS A 64 11.78 -12.46 -0.70
CA HIS A 64 12.77 -11.45 -1.09
C HIS A 64 12.64 -10.99 -2.54
N THR A 65 11.63 -11.41 -3.24
CA THR A 65 11.37 -11.05 -4.64
C THR A 65 10.48 -9.81 -4.75
N GLY A 66 10.24 -9.33 -5.96
CA GLY A 66 9.41 -8.14 -6.16
C GLY A 66 10.04 -6.84 -5.66
N ASN A 67 11.37 -6.70 -5.75
CA ASN A 67 12.08 -5.59 -5.14
C ASN A 67 11.94 -4.26 -5.88
N VAL A 68 11.80 -3.21 -5.09
CA VAL A 68 12.03 -1.81 -5.46
C VAL A 68 12.95 -1.21 -4.39
N GLY A 69 14.24 -1.14 -4.68
CA GLY A 69 15.24 -0.92 -3.64
C GLY A 69 15.24 -2.06 -2.62
N GLN A 70 15.22 -1.74 -1.34
CA GLN A 70 15.11 -2.70 -0.23
C GLN A 70 13.67 -3.17 0.03
N PHE A 71 12.67 -2.49 -0.54
CA PHE A 71 11.27 -2.91 -0.46
C PHE A 71 11.05 -4.22 -1.23
N SER A 72 10.29 -5.16 -0.67
CA SER A 72 9.89 -6.40 -1.31
C SER A 72 8.36 -6.46 -1.46
N MET A 73 7.86 -6.54 -2.70
CA MET A 73 6.42 -6.69 -2.93
C MET A 73 5.91 -8.09 -2.57
N ALA A 74 6.80 -9.06 -2.55
CA ALA A 74 6.49 -10.47 -2.34
C ALA A 74 6.32 -10.88 -0.87
N ASN A 75 6.25 -9.92 0.05
CA ASN A 75 6.21 -10.22 1.49
C ASN A 75 5.12 -9.39 2.18
N GLU A 76 4.23 -10.02 2.95
CA GLU A 76 3.05 -9.38 3.54
C GLU A 76 3.40 -8.24 4.51
N PRO A 77 4.46 -8.30 5.33
CA PRO A 77 4.87 -7.17 6.15
C PRO A 77 5.21 -5.91 5.35
N CYS A 78 5.34 -6.03 4.01
CA CYS A 78 5.61 -4.89 3.13
C CYS A 78 4.35 -4.20 2.61
N LEU A 79 3.20 -4.86 2.61
CA LEU A 79 1.99 -4.41 1.90
C LEU A 79 1.48 -3.04 2.36
N HIS A 80 1.66 -2.70 3.64
CA HIS A 80 1.25 -1.42 4.20
C HIS A 80 2.23 -0.28 3.93
N ILE A 81 3.52 -0.58 3.67
CA ILE A 81 4.60 0.41 3.59
C ILE A 81 4.33 1.50 2.53
N PRO A 82 3.86 1.20 1.31
CA PRO A 82 3.56 2.23 0.31
C PRO A 82 2.49 3.23 0.74
N TYR A 83 1.63 2.87 1.68
CA TYR A 83 0.56 3.72 2.20
C TYR A 83 1.01 4.64 3.34
N LEU A 84 2.20 4.44 3.90
CA LEU A 84 2.71 5.24 5.02
C LEU A 84 2.94 6.73 4.66
N TYR A 85 3.11 7.05 3.38
CA TYR A 85 3.17 8.44 2.93
C TYR A 85 1.89 9.24 3.23
N ASN A 86 0.74 8.59 3.33
CA ASN A 86 -0.53 9.23 3.70
C ASN A 86 -0.44 9.85 5.10
N TYR A 87 0.17 9.15 6.05
CA TYR A 87 0.36 9.60 7.43
C TYR A 87 1.37 10.75 7.54
N ALA A 88 2.31 10.81 6.60
CA ALA A 88 3.31 11.86 6.54
C ALA A 88 2.86 13.10 5.70
N GLY A 89 1.61 13.10 5.21
CA GLY A 89 1.05 14.23 4.46
C GLY A 89 1.49 14.29 2.98
N GLN A 90 1.96 13.16 2.42
CA GLN A 90 2.35 13.06 1.00
C GLN A 90 1.56 11.97 0.25
N PRO A 91 0.22 12.03 0.20
CA PRO A 91 -0.61 10.98 -0.42
C PRO A 91 -0.30 10.73 -1.90
N TRP A 92 0.19 11.73 -2.62
CA TRP A 92 0.60 11.55 -4.02
C TRP A 92 1.76 10.55 -4.19
N LYS A 93 2.63 10.41 -3.20
CA LYS A 93 3.69 9.37 -3.21
C LYS A 93 3.09 7.98 -3.04
N THR A 94 2.12 7.79 -2.15
CA THR A 94 1.33 6.56 -2.06
C THR A 94 0.74 6.21 -3.43
N GLN A 95 0.01 7.14 -4.04
CA GLN A 95 -0.68 6.93 -5.31
C GLN A 95 0.29 6.54 -6.43
N LYS A 96 1.41 7.26 -6.54
CA LYS A 96 2.48 6.93 -7.50
C LYS A 96 3.06 5.54 -7.25
N ARG A 97 3.38 5.24 -6.00
CA ARG A 97 4.05 3.98 -5.63
C ARG A 97 3.14 2.78 -5.85
N ILE A 98 1.89 2.84 -5.42
CA ILE A 98 0.91 1.77 -5.62
C ILE A 98 0.73 1.46 -7.11
N ARG A 99 0.53 2.49 -7.95
CA ARG A 99 0.40 2.30 -9.41
C ARG A 99 1.64 1.67 -10.02
N GLN A 100 2.83 2.06 -9.55
CA GLN A 100 4.10 1.46 -9.99
C GLN A 100 4.17 -0.02 -9.60
N LEU A 101 3.89 -0.35 -8.34
CA LEU A 101 3.97 -1.72 -7.83
C LEU A 101 3.01 -2.65 -8.55
N LEU A 102 1.74 -2.25 -8.69
CA LEU A 102 0.74 -3.02 -9.41
C LEU A 102 1.16 -3.31 -10.85
N LYS A 103 1.66 -2.31 -11.56
CA LYS A 103 2.09 -2.45 -12.95
C LYS A 103 3.34 -3.32 -13.11
N THR A 104 4.28 -3.24 -12.17
CA THR A 104 5.58 -3.88 -12.29
C THR A 104 5.53 -5.36 -11.90
N TRP A 105 4.77 -5.69 -10.86
CA TRP A 105 4.89 -6.99 -10.21
C TRP A 105 3.68 -7.89 -10.37
N PHE A 106 2.53 -7.35 -10.78
CA PHE A 106 1.32 -8.16 -10.96
C PHE A 106 0.94 -8.25 -12.44
N ARG A 107 0.75 -9.47 -12.92
CA ARG A 107 0.48 -9.77 -14.34
C ARG A 107 -0.64 -10.78 -14.47
N ASN A 108 -1.32 -10.78 -15.62
CA ASN A 108 -2.34 -11.77 -15.93
C ASN A 108 -1.70 -13.01 -16.62
N ASP A 109 -0.86 -13.72 -15.87
CA ASP A 109 -0.23 -14.98 -16.29
C ASP A 109 0.00 -15.90 -15.09
N LEU A 110 0.48 -17.16 -15.34
CA LEU A 110 0.73 -18.15 -14.30
C LEU A 110 1.79 -17.73 -13.26
N MET A 111 2.66 -16.77 -13.60
CA MET A 111 3.68 -16.21 -12.72
C MET A 111 3.33 -14.76 -12.35
N GLY A 112 2.04 -14.46 -12.28
CA GLY A 112 1.50 -13.12 -12.15
C GLY A 112 1.59 -12.49 -10.77
N ILE A 113 2.00 -13.26 -9.75
CA ILE A 113 2.18 -12.80 -8.37
C ILE A 113 3.66 -12.93 -7.99
N PRO A 114 4.30 -11.91 -7.42
CA PRO A 114 5.67 -12.01 -6.93
C PRO A 114 5.69 -12.79 -5.60
N GLY A 115 6.55 -13.83 -5.49
CA GLY A 115 6.66 -14.67 -4.31
C GLY A 115 5.47 -15.58 -4.10
N ASP A 116 5.14 -15.84 -2.85
CA ASP A 116 4.01 -16.68 -2.46
C ASP A 116 2.73 -15.84 -2.30
N GLU A 117 1.58 -16.50 -2.36
CA GLU A 117 0.28 -15.82 -2.25
C GLU A 117 -0.11 -15.50 -0.80
N ASP A 118 0.41 -16.30 0.13
CA ASP A 118 0.33 -16.11 1.59
C ASP A 118 -1.11 -15.98 2.12
N GLY A 119 -1.90 -17.00 1.87
CA GLY A 119 -3.24 -17.12 2.43
C GLY A 119 -4.24 -16.05 1.99
N GLY A 120 -4.03 -15.43 0.83
CA GLY A 120 -4.90 -14.40 0.28
C GLY A 120 -4.36 -12.97 0.43
N GLY A 121 -3.18 -12.78 1.07
CA GLY A 121 -2.59 -11.47 1.32
C GLY A 121 -2.27 -10.71 0.05
N MET A 122 -1.64 -11.36 -0.92
CA MET A 122 -1.24 -10.74 -2.18
C MET A 122 -2.44 -10.43 -3.08
N SER A 123 -3.38 -11.34 -3.21
CA SER A 123 -4.62 -11.12 -3.96
C SER A 123 -5.46 -10.02 -3.34
N ALA A 124 -5.59 -10.00 -2.01
CA ALA A 124 -6.29 -8.92 -1.30
C ALA A 124 -5.62 -7.56 -1.53
N PHE A 125 -4.27 -7.50 -1.50
CA PHE A 125 -3.55 -6.27 -1.81
C PHE A 125 -3.89 -5.75 -3.22
N VAL A 126 -3.87 -6.63 -4.23
CA VAL A 126 -4.22 -6.25 -5.61
C VAL A 126 -5.64 -5.70 -5.67
N VAL A 127 -6.61 -6.44 -5.12
CA VAL A 127 -8.03 -6.03 -5.14
C VAL A 127 -8.21 -4.67 -4.46
N PHE A 128 -7.79 -4.52 -3.21
CA PHE A 128 -7.93 -3.26 -2.48
C PHE A 128 -7.21 -2.09 -3.16
N SER A 129 -5.99 -2.32 -3.62
CA SER A 129 -5.19 -1.26 -4.25
C SER A 129 -5.75 -0.82 -5.60
N THR A 130 -6.34 -1.73 -6.39
CA THR A 130 -7.02 -1.40 -7.64
C THR A 130 -8.35 -0.68 -7.42
N LEU A 131 -9.05 -0.99 -6.32
CA LEU A 131 -10.24 -0.26 -5.86
C LEU A 131 -9.87 1.17 -5.39
N GLY A 132 -8.61 1.42 -5.05
CA GLY A 132 -8.10 2.72 -4.65
C GLY A 132 -8.09 3.00 -3.15
N PHE A 133 -8.13 1.96 -2.31
CA PHE A 133 -7.98 2.08 -0.86
C PHE A 133 -7.34 0.82 -0.26
N TYR A 134 -6.82 0.91 0.98
CA TYR A 134 -6.19 -0.22 1.66
C TYR A 134 -6.30 -0.11 3.18
N PRO A 135 -6.59 -1.21 3.91
CA PRO A 135 -6.60 -1.25 5.38
C PRO A 135 -5.16 -1.42 5.90
N VAL A 136 -4.49 -0.33 6.27
CA VAL A 136 -3.10 -0.35 6.78
C VAL A 136 -3.00 -1.00 8.16
N THR A 137 -3.97 -0.71 9.03
CA THR A 137 -3.97 -1.18 10.42
C THR A 137 -5.02 -2.27 10.60
N PRO A 138 -4.62 -3.54 10.78
CA PRO A 138 -5.57 -4.63 11.02
C PRO A 138 -6.45 -4.37 12.24
N GLY A 139 -7.74 -4.71 12.12
CA GLY A 139 -8.71 -4.54 13.20
C GLY A 139 -9.25 -3.12 13.38
N PHE A 140 -8.68 -2.12 12.73
CA PHE A 140 -9.22 -0.76 12.71
C PHE A 140 -10.07 -0.51 11.47
N PRO A 141 -11.23 0.15 11.61
CA PRO A 141 -12.14 0.42 10.49
C PRO A 141 -11.66 1.60 9.64
N ILE A 142 -10.37 1.67 9.34
CA ILE A 142 -9.74 2.77 8.60
C ILE A 142 -9.16 2.26 7.29
N TYR A 143 -9.51 2.92 6.19
CA TYR A 143 -8.96 2.66 4.87
C TYR A 143 -8.15 3.86 4.39
N ASN A 144 -6.91 3.63 4.01
CA ASN A 144 -6.06 4.63 3.40
C ASN A 144 -6.40 4.78 1.91
N ILE A 145 -6.58 6.00 1.45
CA ILE A 145 -6.90 6.29 0.05
C ILE A 145 -5.63 6.20 -0.79
N GLY A 146 -5.71 5.40 -1.85
CA GLY A 146 -4.69 5.22 -2.86
C GLY A 146 -5.06 5.90 -4.17
N SER A 147 -5.04 5.13 -5.27
CA SER A 147 -5.36 5.60 -6.62
C SER A 147 -6.21 4.57 -7.34
N PRO A 148 -7.53 4.78 -7.47
CA PRO A 148 -8.42 3.86 -8.18
C PRO A 148 -7.92 3.62 -9.61
N MET A 149 -7.98 2.35 -10.06
CA MET A 149 -7.57 1.99 -11.42
C MET A 149 -8.72 2.05 -12.44
N PHE A 150 -9.95 2.09 -11.96
CA PHE A 150 -11.16 2.10 -12.77
C PHE A 150 -11.94 3.39 -12.57
N GLU A 151 -12.63 3.84 -13.60
CA GLU A 151 -13.46 5.05 -13.54
C GLU A 151 -14.74 4.85 -12.71
N GLU A 152 -15.25 3.63 -12.70
CA GLU A 152 -16.46 3.25 -11.96
C GLU A 152 -16.26 1.90 -11.29
N ILE A 153 -16.56 1.82 -9.99
CA ILE A 153 -16.47 0.61 -9.19
C ILE A 153 -17.75 0.50 -8.35
N LYS A 154 -18.41 -0.66 -8.40
CA LYS A 154 -19.60 -0.96 -7.60
C LYS A 154 -19.38 -2.24 -6.80
N ILE A 155 -19.57 -2.15 -5.49
CA ILE A 155 -19.45 -3.27 -4.58
C ILE A 155 -20.79 -3.47 -3.89
N THR A 156 -21.43 -4.61 -4.12
CA THR A 156 -22.65 -4.99 -3.41
C THR A 156 -22.28 -5.53 -2.03
N LEU A 157 -22.74 -4.87 -1.00
CA LEU A 157 -22.50 -5.24 0.39
C LEU A 157 -23.49 -6.35 0.82
N SER A 158 -23.14 -7.07 1.90
CA SER A 158 -23.98 -8.17 2.45
C SER A 158 -25.39 -7.72 2.89
N ASN A 159 -25.56 -6.44 3.19
CA ASN A 159 -26.86 -5.84 3.54
C ASN A 159 -27.65 -5.35 2.30
N GLY A 160 -27.22 -5.67 1.09
CA GLY A 160 -27.84 -5.27 -0.17
C GLY A 160 -27.55 -3.83 -0.61
N LYS A 161 -26.82 -3.04 0.16
CA LYS A 161 -26.38 -1.70 -0.23
C LYS A 161 -25.23 -1.76 -1.23
N ILE A 162 -25.12 -0.72 -2.04
CA ILE A 162 -24.03 -0.57 -3.00
C ILE A 162 -23.05 0.47 -2.46
N PHE A 163 -21.77 0.09 -2.40
CA PHE A 163 -20.68 1.04 -2.24
C PHE A 163 -20.12 1.36 -3.63
N GLU A 164 -20.19 2.62 -4.02
CA GLU A 164 -19.78 3.08 -5.33
C GLU A 164 -18.59 4.02 -5.24
N ILE A 165 -17.61 3.85 -6.13
CA ILE A 165 -16.48 4.74 -6.32
C ILE A 165 -16.50 5.24 -7.75
N THR A 166 -16.51 6.55 -7.95
CA THR A 166 -16.38 7.18 -9.26
C THR A 166 -15.06 7.96 -9.30
N ALA A 167 -14.19 7.64 -10.26
CA ALA A 167 -12.90 8.26 -10.47
C ALA A 167 -12.75 8.66 -11.95
N LYS A 168 -13.47 9.69 -12.37
CA LYS A 168 -13.54 10.14 -13.77
C LYS A 168 -12.15 10.43 -14.33
N GLY A 169 -11.83 9.84 -15.47
CA GLY A 169 -10.55 9.99 -16.14
C GLY A 169 -9.39 9.24 -15.48
N ALA A 170 -9.67 8.32 -14.54
CA ALA A 170 -8.65 7.46 -13.96
C ALA A 170 -7.89 6.70 -15.04
N SER A 171 -6.57 6.81 -15.08
CA SER A 171 -5.70 6.20 -16.09
C SER A 171 -4.27 6.11 -15.59
N GLU A 172 -3.37 5.54 -16.39
CA GLU A 172 -1.93 5.56 -16.07
C GLU A 172 -1.36 6.98 -15.95
N LYS A 173 -1.87 7.92 -16.74
CA LYS A 173 -1.45 9.33 -16.68
C LYS A 173 -2.11 10.05 -15.52
N ASN A 174 -3.41 9.85 -15.33
CA ASN A 174 -4.22 10.50 -14.31
C ASN A 174 -4.34 9.60 -13.08
N LYS A 175 -3.25 9.47 -12.36
CA LYS A 175 -3.15 8.61 -11.15
C LYS A 175 -3.29 9.39 -9.83
N TYR A 176 -3.24 10.71 -9.89
CA TYR A 176 -3.24 11.56 -8.70
C TYR A 176 -4.63 12.10 -8.42
N VAL A 177 -5.17 11.74 -7.28
CA VAL A 177 -6.44 12.28 -6.78
C VAL A 177 -6.25 13.75 -6.43
N GLN A 178 -7.03 14.63 -7.06
CA GLN A 178 -6.98 16.07 -6.86
C GLN A 178 -7.97 16.53 -5.77
N SER A 179 -9.12 15.89 -5.70
CA SER A 179 -10.16 16.14 -4.71
C SER A 179 -10.97 14.87 -4.47
N ALA A 180 -11.66 14.83 -3.36
CA ALA A 180 -12.57 13.74 -3.02
C ALA A 180 -13.89 14.27 -2.46
N ILE A 181 -14.97 13.56 -2.76
CA ILE A 181 -16.29 13.75 -2.17
C ILE A 181 -16.71 12.40 -1.58
N LEU A 182 -17.06 12.38 -0.31
CA LEU A 182 -17.57 11.21 0.39
C LEU A 182 -18.98 11.49 0.89
N ASN A 183 -19.98 10.76 0.41
CA ASN A 183 -21.38 10.95 0.79
C ASN A 183 -21.84 12.41 0.62
N ASN A 184 -21.59 12.97 -0.56
CA ASN A 184 -21.93 14.36 -0.94
C ASN A 184 -21.23 15.44 -0.09
N LYS A 185 -20.19 15.08 0.68
CA LYS A 185 -19.40 16.04 1.46
C LYS A 185 -17.96 16.06 0.97
N LYS A 186 -17.38 17.25 0.84
CA LYS A 186 -15.97 17.41 0.52
C LYS A 186 -15.13 16.64 1.55
N TRP A 187 -14.17 15.86 1.04
CA TRP A 187 -13.29 15.05 1.86
C TRP A 187 -11.83 15.42 1.60
N ASP A 188 -11.12 15.83 2.64
CA ASP A 188 -9.75 16.36 2.55
C ASP A 188 -8.71 15.43 3.21
N LYS A 189 -9.16 14.28 3.75
CA LYS A 189 -8.28 13.33 4.44
C LYS A 189 -7.82 12.25 3.47
N PRO A 190 -6.56 11.77 3.57
CA PRO A 190 -6.05 10.66 2.77
C PRO A 190 -6.49 9.28 3.30
N TRP A 191 -7.51 9.24 4.13
CA TRP A 191 -8.11 8.03 4.71
C TRP A 191 -9.60 8.21 4.95
N SER A 192 -10.30 7.10 5.09
CA SER A 192 -11.72 7.06 5.42
C SER A 192 -12.01 5.92 6.40
N VAL A 193 -13.20 5.87 6.98
CA VAL A 193 -13.61 4.87 7.97
C VAL A 193 -14.75 4.01 7.45
N SER A 194 -14.71 2.70 7.71
CA SER A 194 -15.65 1.73 7.15
C SER A 194 -17.11 2.01 7.51
N TYR A 195 -17.40 2.47 8.72
CA TYR A 195 -18.77 2.81 9.11
C TYR A 195 -19.33 4.03 8.35
N THR A 196 -18.48 4.91 7.83
CA THR A 196 -18.87 5.98 6.93
C THR A 196 -19.25 5.38 5.56
N HIS A 197 -18.50 4.41 5.06
CA HIS A 197 -18.76 3.73 3.79
C HIS A 197 -20.01 2.86 3.85
N LEU A 198 -20.18 2.09 4.93
CA LEU A 198 -21.35 1.19 5.08
C LEU A 198 -22.69 1.94 5.19
N ARG A 199 -22.66 3.24 5.46
CA ARG A 199 -23.83 4.12 5.41
C ARG A 199 -23.93 4.92 4.10
N ALA A 200 -22.89 4.84 3.26
CA ALA A 200 -22.74 5.67 2.07
C ALA A 200 -23.45 5.09 0.86
N HIS A 201 -23.94 5.98 0.01
CA HIS A 201 -24.44 5.64 -1.31
C HIS A 201 -23.45 5.98 -2.42
N GLU A 202 -22.51 6.91 -2.22
CA GLU A 202 -21.57 7.33 -3.27
C GLU A 202 -20.27 7.91 -2.69
N THR A 203 -19.13 7.57 -3.33
CA THR A 203 -17.84 8.23 -3.15
C THR A 203 -17.29 8.64 -4.51
N THR A 204 -17.02 9.91 -4.71
CA THR A 204 -16.41 10.43 -5.94
C THR A 204 -14.98 10.89 -5.67
N LEU A 205 -14.03 10.42 -6.46
CA LEU A 205 -12.63 10.85 -6.46
C LEU A 205 -12.34 11.57 -7.78
N HIS A 206 -11.75 12.75 -7.69
CA HIS A 206 -11.38 13.60 -8.82
C HIS A 206 -9.88 13.82 -8.90
#